data_8cf72d46cf0d4abb6b631f5d03d8ef9d
#
_entry.id   8cf72d46cf0d4abb6b631f5d03d8ef9d
#
_cell.length_a   1.000
_cell.length_b   1.000
_cell.length_c   1.000
_cell.angle_alpha   90.00
_cell.angle_beta   90.00
_cell.angle_gamma   90.00
#
_symmetry.space_group_name_H-M   'P 1'
#
loop_
_entity.id
_entity.type
_entity.pdbx_description
1 polymer ?
#
loop_
_entity_poly.entity_id
_entity_poly.type
_entity_poly.pdbx_seq_one_letter_code
_entity_poly.pdbx_strand_id
1 'polypeptide(L)'
;MIIDGKNFGIDCFHSARIINCKNKSKRPQRYSHLAHALSKVKLTGHVMEFGVWQGKTLKVISDHFSNHTVWGFDSFEGLPEPWFMMSSQSGPRHPAGKFALAKEELSDVVNQFAKRKVNLVPGWFNQSIVSWLKDNPGVVSFLHIDCDLYSSTIDILTLLNSRIVPGTVIVFDEMYPWNNLERYDLWEQGEFQAVGEWIRTHQRTFRTLYRSEHQQCSIEVIV
;
A
#
# COMPACT_ATOMS: atom_id res chain seq x y z
N MET A 1 1.09 -17.59 -12.35
CA MET A 1 0.52 -18.50 -11.32
C MET A 1 -0.63 -17.79 -10.66
N ILE A 2 -1.76 -18.46 -10.43
CA ILE A 2 -2.86 -17.97 -9.59
C ILE A 2 -2.56 -18.39 -8.16
N ILE A 3 -2.69 -17.46 -7.23
CA ILE A 3 -2.38 -17.62 -5.82
C ILE A 3 -3.67 -17.50 -5.01
N ASP A 4 -3.89 -18.47 -4.15
CA ASP A 4 -5.05 -18.55 -3.24
C ASP A 4 -4.59 -18.83 -1.80
N GLY A 5 -5.53 -18.99 -0.88
CA GLY A 5 -5.22 -19.25 0.52
C GLY A 5 -4.49 -20.58 0.82
N LYS A 6 -4.45 -21.53 -0.15
CA LYS A 6 -3.77 -22.82 0.02
C LYS A 6 -2.31 -22.78 -0.39
N ASN A 7 -2.01 -21.99 -1.45
CA ASN A 7 -0.65 -21.88 -2.00
C ASN A 7 0.03 -20.53 -1.68
N PHE A 8 -0.57 -19.73 -0.80
CA PHE A 8 0.04 -18.46 -0.37
C PHE A 8 1.29 -18.73 0.49
N GLY A 9 2.39 -18.18 0.06
CA GLY A 9 3.68 -18.27 0.72
C GLY A 9 4.70 -17.37 0.00
N ILE A 10 5.91 -17.31 0.52
CA ILE A 10 6.99 -16.47 0.00
C ILE A 10 7.27 -16.74 -1.49
N ASP A 11 7.19 -18.01 -1.92
CA ASP A 11 7.48 -18.41 -3.29
C ASP A 11 6.50 -17.85 -4.31
N CYS A 12 5.32 -17.41 -3.87
CA CYS A 12 4.32 -16.77 -4.72
C CYS A 12 4.85 -15.52 -5.43
N PHE A 13 5.79 -14.83 -4.78
CA PHE A 13 6.32 -13.56 -5.27
C PHE A 13 7.63 -13.72 -6.02
N HIS A 14 8.31 -14.88 -5.92
CA HIS A 14 9.57 -15.13 -6.62
C HIS A 14 9.43 -15.11 -8.14
N SER A 15 8.29 -15.54 -8.66
CA SER A 15 7.99 -15.52 -10.10
C SER A 15 7.62 -14.13 -10.64
N ALA A 16 7.37 -13.15 -9.77
CA ALA A 16 7.04 -11.80 -10.20
C ALA A 16 8.24 -11.13 -10.88
N ARG A 17 7.96 -10.38 -11.96
CA ARG A 17 8.98 -9.64 -12.67
C ARG A 17 9.61 -8.58 -11.77
N ILE A 18 10.95 -8.63 -11.64
CA ILE A 18 11.71 -7.64 -10.90
C ILE A 18 11.81 -6.36 -11.74
N ILE A 19 11.47 -5.23 -11.14
CA ILE A 19 11.70 -3.91 -11.71
C ILE A 19 13.01 -3.36 -11.15
N ASN A 20 14.05 -3.47 -11.97
CA ASN A 20 15.37 -2.94 -11.65
C ASN A 20 15.52 -1.55 -12.24
N CYS A 21 15.78 -0.55 -11.40
CA CYS A 21 16.27 0.74 -11.85
C CYS A 21 17.79 0.72 -11.92
N LYS A 22 18.33 1.06 -13.09
CA LYS A 22 19.79 1.17 -13.30
C LYS A 22 20.47 2.25 -12.43
N ASN A 23 19.70 3.09 -11.73
CA ASN A 23 20.20 4.12 -10.83
C ASN A 23 20.40 3.58 -9.42
N LYS A 24 21.57 3.82 -8.85
CA LYS A 24 22.05 3.33 -7.55
C LYS A 24 21.30 3.91 -6.31
N SER A 25 20.33 4.80 -6.46
CA SER A 25 19.57 5.33 -5.33
C SER A 25 18.31 4.50 -5.10
N LYS A 26 18.01 4.15 -3.84
CA LYS A 26 16.88 3.29 -3.44
C LYS A 26 15.50 3.87 -3.81
N ARG A 27 15.36 5.20 -3.85
CA ARG A 27 14.10 5.90 -4.13
C ARG A 27 13.57 5.75 -5.56
N PRO A 28 14.40 5.77 -6.64
CA PRO A 28 13.88 5.56 -8.00
C PRO A 28 13.24 4.20 -8.22
N GLN A 29 13.64 3.15 -7.52
CA GLN A 29 13.09 1.79 -7.72
C GLN A 29 11.64 1.71 -7.24
N ARG A 30 11.31 2.29 -6.08
CA ARG A 30 9.95 2.37 -5.55
C ARG A 30 9.01 3.05 -6.55
N TYR A 31 9.38 4.22 -7.06
CA TYR A 31 8.56 4.94 -8.03
C TYR A 31 8.46 4.22 -9.37
N SER A 32 9.52 3.55 -9.81
CA SER A 32 9.47 2.75 -11.04
C SER A 32 8.57 1.53 -10.89
N HIS A 33 8.63 0.84 -9.75
CA HIS A 33 7.72 -0.27 -9.44
C HIS A 33 6.26 0.22 -9.44
N LEU A 34 5.98 1.30 -8.72
CA LEU A 34 4.66 1.93 -8.66
C LEU A 34 4.16 2.30 -10.07
N ALA A 35 4.97 2.97 -10.89
CA ALA A 35 4.61 3.34 -12.26
C ALA A 35 4.29 2.11 -13.15
N HIS A 36 5.04 1.01 -13.00
CA HIS A 36 4.74 -0.23 -13.71
C HIS A 36 3.43 -0.86 -13.26
N ALA A 37 3.14 -0.87 -11.95
CA ALA A 37 1.88 -1.37 -11.42
C ALA A 37 0.69 -0.53 -11.93
N LEU A 38 0.81 0.79 -11.88
CA LEU A 38 -0.19 1.73 -12.40
C LEU A 38 -0.52 1.47 -13.88
N SER A 39 0.49 1.14 -14.71
CA SER A 39 0.28 0.81 -16.13
C SER A 39 -0.54 -0.47 -16.36
N LYS A 40 -0.80 -1.26 -15.33
CA LYS A 40 -1.62 -2.49 -15.41
C LYS A 40 -3.07 -2.28 -15.05
N VAL A 41 -3.41 -1.15 -14.46
CA VAL A 41 -4.79 -0.82 -14.11
C VAL A 41 -5.62 -0.65 -15.37
N LYS A 42 -6.62 -1.52 -15.53
CA LYS A 42 -7.58 -1.51 -16.66
C LYS A 42 -9.00 -1.28 -16.17
N LEU A 43 -9.25 -1.62 -14.91
CA LEU A 43 -10.55 -1.46 -14.29
C LEU A 43 -10.81 0.03 -14.05
N THR A 44 -12.05 0.47 -14.31
CA THR A 44 -12.50 1.80 -13.90
C THR A 44 -13.09 1.72 -12.50
N GLY A 45 -12.61 2.56 -11.60
CA GLY A 45 -13.02 2.56 -10.20
C GLY A 45 -12.22 3.55 -9.38
N HIS A 46 -12.35 3.47 -8.06
CA HIS A 46 -11.61 4.32 -7.14
C HIS A 46 -10.12 4.01 -7.15
N VAL A 47 -9.32 5.06 -7.12
CA VAL A 47 -7.85 5.02 -7.02
C VAL A 47 -7.47 5.56 -5.66
N MET A 48 -6.78 4.77 -4.85
CA MET A 48 -6.57 5.06 -3.43
C MET A 48 -5.13 4.80 -2.99
N GLU A 49 -4.65 5.64 -2.08
CA GLU A 49 -3.41 5.42 -1.34
C GLU A 49 -3.69 5.48 0.16
N PHE A 50 -3.08 4.58 0.90
CA PHE A 50 -3.10 4.48 2.36
C PHE A 50 -1.70 4.64 2.91
N GLY A 51 -1.48 5.72 3.70
CA GLY A 51 -0.17 6.19 4.10
C GLY A 51 0.36 7.24 3.12
N VAL A 52 -0.15 8.45 3.24
CA VAL A 52 0.22 9.59 2.36
C VAL A 52 1.50 10.26 2.81
N TRP A 53 1.64 10.43 4.14
CA TRP A 53 2.73 11.18 4.74
C TRP A 53 3.00 12.52 4.00
N GLN A 54 4.16 12.68 3.36
CA GLN A 54 4.53 13.88 2.60
C GLN A 54 3.98 13.92 1.16
N GLY A 55 3.14 12.97 0.76
CA GLY A 55 2.44 12.93 -0.52
C GLY A 55 3.28 12.61 -1.76
N LYS A 56 4.50 12.06 -1.60
CA LYS A 56 5.40 11.82 -2.73
C LYS A 56 4.89 10.75 -3.68
N THR A 57 4.39 9.65 -3.16
CA THR A 57 3.81 8.52 -3.92
C THR A 57 2.42 8.89 -4.42
N LEU A 58 1.60 9.56 -3.61
CA LEU A 58 0.30 10.10 -4.02
C LEU A 58 0.43 11.03 -5.24
N LYS A 59 1.51 11.83 -5.29
CA LYS A 59 1.81 12.67 -6.46
C LYS A 59 2.04 11.82 -7.72
N VAL A 60 2.81 10.74 -7.63
CA VAL A 60 3.05 9.83 -8.77
C VAL A 60 1.74 9.20 -9.24
N ILE A 61 0.90 8.75 -8.30
CA ILE A 61 -0.41 8.17 -8.61
C ILE A 61 -1.32 9.21 -9.29
N SER A 62 -1.39 10.43 -8.74
CA SER A 62 -2.21 11.50 -9.30
C SER A 62 -1.72 12.02 -10.65
N ASP A 63 -0.42 11.99 -10.92
CA ASP A 63 0.14 12.33 -12.22
C ASP A 63 -0.28 11.29 -13.29
N HIS A 64 -0.33 10.00 -12.90
CA HIS A 64 -0.78 8.93 -13.80
C HIS A 64 -2.30 9.02 -14.07
N PHE A 65 -3.09 9.31 -13.05
CA PHE A 65 -4.55 9.42 -13.12
C PHE A 65 -5.03 10.88 -13.16
N SER A 66 -4.40 11.73 -13.96
CA SER A 66 -4.65 13.18 -13.98
C SER A 66 -6.12 13.59 -14.22
N ASN A 67 -6.92 12.73 -14.86
CA ASN A 67 -8.33 12.95 -15.13
C ASN A 67 -9.29 12.27 -14.15
N HIS A 68 -8.79 11.48 -13.19
CA HIS A 68 -9.58 10.76 -12.19
C HIS A 68 -9.37 11.36 -10.81
N THR A 69 -10.36 11.18 -9.94
CA THR A 69 -10.20 11.51 -8.52
C THR A 69 -9.33 10.43 -7.86
N VAL A 70 -8.28 10.88 -7.18
CA VAL A 70 -7.40 10.03 -6.37
C VAL A 70 -7.66 10.34 -4.90
N TRP A 71 -7.77 9.31 -4.07
CA TRP A 71 -8.03 9.42 -2.65
C TRP A 71 -6.77 9.08 -1.86
N GLY A 72 -6.34 9.97 -0.98
CA GLY A 72 -5.21 9.74 -0.08
C GLY A 72 -5.68 9.68 1.37
N PHE A 73 -5.51 8.53 2.00
CA PHE A 73 -5.89 8.28 3.40
C PHE A 73 -4.66 8.32 4.29
N ASP A 74 -4.72 9.09 5.35
CA ASP A 74 -3.68 9.17 6.38
C ASP A 74 -4.24 9.78 7.66
N SER A 75 -3.76 9.35 8.82
CA SER A 75 -4.09 10.03 10.07
C SER A 75 -3.41 11.40 10.16
N PHE A 76 -2.24 11.53 9.52
CA PHE A 76 -1.25 12.61 9.70
C PHE A 76 -0.74 12.74 11.15
N GLU A 77 -1.15 11.82 12.02
CA GLU A 77 -0.71 11.68 13.41
C GLU A 77 0.42 10.64 13.57
N GLY A 78 0.84 10.03 12.45
CA GLY A 78 1.88 9.01 12.39
C GLY A 78 1.36 7.60 12.66
N LEU A 79 2.26 6.68 13.04
CA LEU A 79 1.90 5.28 13.27
C LEU A 79 1.00 5.14 14.51
N PRO A 80 -0.08 4.33 14.45
CA PRO A 80 -0.97 4.09 15.60
C PRO A 80 -0.27 3.31 16.72
N GLU A 81 0.73 2.51 16.38
CA GLU A 81 1.46 1.66 17.31
C GLU A 81 2.95 1.58 16.91
N PRO A 82 3.82 1.06 17.80
CA PRO A 82 5.23 0.90 17.46
C PRO A 82 5.45 -0.14 16.36
N TRP A 83 6.32 0.16 15.40
CA TRP A 83 6.72 -0.78 14.36
C TRP A 83 8.04 -1.46 14.70
N PHE A 84 8.00 -2.78 14.85
CA PHE A 84 9.15 -3.63 15.09
C PHE A 84 9.60 -4.26 13.77
N MET A 85 10.84 -4.03 13.38
CA MET A 85 11.39 -4.57 12.13
C MET A 85 12.36 -5.74 12.37
N MET A 86 12.95 -5.80 13.57
CA MET A 86 14.01 -6.77 13.90
C MET A 86 13.75 -7.43 15.23
N SER A 87 13.80 -8.76 15.27
CA SER A 87 13.67 -9.56 16.49
C SER A 87 14.83 -9.34 17.47
N SER A 88 15.99 -8.96 16.96
CA SER A 88 17.21 -8.71 17.75
C SER A 88 17.26 -7.33 18.43
N GLN A 89 16.32 -6.44 18.09
CA GLN A 89 16.29 -5.09 18.66
C GLN A 89 15.55 -5.06 19.99
N SER A 90 16.08 -4.33 20.96
CA SER A 90 15.47 -4.15 22.30
C SER A 90 14.26 -3.19 22.30
N GLY A 91 13.94 -2.58 21.15
CA GLY A 91 12.82 -1.64 20.99
C GLY A 91 12.37 -1.51 19.55
N PRO A 92 11.28 -0.78 19.30
CA PRO A 92 10.75 -0.58 17.97
C PRO A 92 11.70 0.22 17.09
N ARG A 93 11.74 -0.11 15.81
CA ARG A 93 12.45 0.68 14.80
C ARG A 93 11.85 2.08 14.67
N HIS A 94 10.51 2.13 14.73
CA HIS A 94 9.74 3.35 14.69
C HIS A 94 8.71 3.32 15.83
N PRO A 95 8.73 4.28 16.76
CA PRO A 95 7.73 4.36 17.82
C PRO A 95 6.36 4.79 17.26
N ALA A 96 5.31 4.59 18.03
CA ALA A 96 4.00 5.20 17.76
C ALA A 96 4.17 6.73 17.57
N GLY A 97 3.37 7.32 16.70
CA GLY A 97 3.48 8.72 16.29
C GLY A 97 4.63 9.02 15.32
N LYS A 98 5.46 8.03 14.95
CA LYS A 98 6.46 8.22 13.88
C LYS A 98 5.75 8.52 12.57
N PHE A 99 6.31 9.42 11.76
CA PHE A 99 5.74 9.96 10.52
C PHE A 99 4.56 10.92 10.70
N ALA A 100 4.24 11.34 11.94
CA ALA A 100 3.34 12.47 12.16
C ALA A 100 3.85 13.71 11.43
N LEU A 101 2.94 14.51 10.91
CA LEU A 101 3.27 15.79 10.29
C LEU A 101 2.98 16.95 11.23
N ALA A 102 3.91 17.89 11.32
CA ALA A 102 3.62 19.18 11.91
C ALA A 102 2.55 19.93 11.06
N LYS A 103 1.88 20.91 11.67
CA LYS A 103 0.81 21.66 11.00
C LYS A 103 1.26 22.31 9.69
N GLU A 104 2.47 22.83 9.67
CA GLU A 104 3.08 23.45 8.50
C GLU A 104 3.33 22.43 7.40
N GLU A 105 3.88 21.26 7.74
CA GLU A 105 4.12 20.16 6.79
C GLU A 105 2.82 19.63 6.21
N LEU A 106 1.77 19.48 7.03
CA LEU A 106 0.44 19.09 6.55
C LEU A 106 -0.14 20.13 5.59
N SER A 107 0.06 21.42 5.90
CA SER A 107 -0.35 22.51 5.00
C SER A 107 0.36 22.44 3.64
N ASP A 108 1.63 22.09 3.63
CA ASP A 108 2.41 21.89 2.40
C ASP A 108 1.86 20.72 1.58
N VAL A 109 1.50 19.61 2.24
CA VAL A 109 0.86 18.46 1.57
C VAL A 109 -0.49 18.85 0.96
N VAL A 110 -1.34 19.56 1.69
CA VAL A 110 -2.63 20.06 1.18
C VAL A 110 -2.41 20.96 -0.04
N ASN A 111 -1.49 21.92 0.06
CA ASN A 111 -1.17 22.86 -1.01
C ASN A 111 -0.61 22.18 -2.27
N GLN A 112 0.18 21.11 -2.08
CA GLN A 112 0.71 20.31 -3.21
C GLN A 112 -0.40 19.75 -4.09
N PHE A 113 -1.57 19.44 -3.51
CA PHE A 113 -2.69 18.85 -4.22
C PHE A 113 -3.82 19.81 -4.56
N ALA A 114 -3.75 21.08 -4.15
CA ALA A 114 -4.82 22.08 -4.32
C ALA A 114 -5.31 22.27 -5.77
N LYS A 115 -4.46 21.99 -6.77
CA LYS A 115 -4.79 22.09 -8.21
C LYS A 115 -4.93 20.72 -8.89
N ARG A 116 -5.08 19.65 -8.13
CA ARG A 116 -5.19 18.27 -8.62
C ARG A 116 -6.54 17.67 -8.22
N LYS A 117 -6.98 16.65 -8.94
CA LYS A 117 -8.14 15.84 -8.54
C LYS A 117 -7.73 14.85 -7.43
N VAL A 118 -7.26 15.37 -6.30
CA VAL A 118 -6.85 14.59 -5.13
C VAL A 118 -7.67 15.05 -3.94
N ASN A 119 -8.27 14.07 -3.25
CA ASN A 119 -8.96 14.29 -2.00
C ASN A 119 -8.18 13.59 -0.88
N LEU A 120 -7.70 14.37 0.08
CA LEU A 120 -7.12 13.84 1.31
C LEU A 120 -8.25 13.49 2.28
N VAL A 121 -8.17 12.29 2.87
CA VAL A 121 -9.13 11.77 3.84
C VAL A 121 -8.39 11.57 5.16
N PRO A 122 -8.41 12.58 6.04
CA PRO A 122 -7.71 12.49 7.32
C PRO A 122 -8.41 11.55 8.29
N GLY A 123 -7.63 10.86 9.12
CA GLY A 123 -8.08 10.00 10.21
C GLY A 123 -7.57 8.57 10.12
N TRP A 124 -7.76 7.83 11.21
CA TRP A 124 -7.39 6.42 11.32
C TRP A 124 -8.22 5.57 10.35
N PHE A 125 -7.61 4.59 9.70
CA PHE A 125 -8.22 3.84 8.59
C PHE A 125 -9.54 3.17 8.99
N ASN A 126 -9.60 2.58 10.18
CA ASN A 126 -10.82 1.93 10.68
C ASN A 126 -12.03 2.88 10.88
N GLN A 127 -11.81 4.19 10.88
CA GLN A 127 -12.84 5.21 10.98
C GLN A 127 -13.06 5.91 9.65
N SER A 128 -11.98 6.35 9.00
CA SER A 128 -12.03 7.15 7.77
C SER A 128 -12.57 6.33 6.59
N ILE A 129 -12.18 5.05 6.45
CA ILE A 129 -12.73 4.16 5.41
C ILE A 129 -14.24 3.95 5.62
N VAL A 130 -14.68 3.67 6.86
CA VAL A 130 -16.10 3.45 7.16
C VAL A 130 -16.94 4.67 6.81
N SER A 131 -16.45 5.86 7.11
CA SER A 131 -17.12 7.12 6.75
C SER A 131 -17.14 7.32 5.24
N TRP A 132 -16.00 7.11 4.57
CA TRP A 132 -15.85 7.29 3.13
C TRP A 132 -16.77 6.35 2.33
N LEU A 133 -16.92 5.09 2.76
CA LEU A 133 -17.74 4.07 2.09
C LEU A 133 -19.22 4.44 1.98
N LYS A 134 -19.75 5.28 2.89
CA LYS A 134 -21.15 5.70 2.90
C LYS A 134 -21.50 6.56 1.68
N ASP A 135 -20.57 7.42 1.28
CA ASP A 135 -20.81 8.44 0.27
C ASP A 135 -20.16 8.10 -1.09
N ASN A 136 -19.34 7.06 -1.14
CA ASN A 136 -18.57 6.71 -2.32
C ASN A 136 -18.85 5.27 -2.79
N PRO A 137 -19.95 5.03 -3.49
CA PRO A 137 -20.25 3.73 -4.09
C PRO A 137 -19.29 3.42 -5.23
N GLY A 138 -19.18 2.14 -5.59
CA GLY A 138 -18.34 1.69 -6.71
C GLY A 138 -17.21 0.78 -6.25
N VAL A 139 -16.48 0.25 -7.21
CA VAL A 139 -15.37 -0.68 -6.99
C VAL A 139 -14.04 0.06 -6.89
N VAL A 140 -13.05 -0.60 -6.36
CA VAL A 140 -11.67 -0.11 -6.32
C VAL A 140 -10.92 -0.64 -7.53
N SER A 141 -10.27 0.24 -8.27
CA SER A 141 -9.42 -0.13 -9.40
C SER A 141 -7.94 -0.25 -9.03
N PHE A 142 -7.51 0.59 -8.08
CA PHE A 142 -6.12 0.62 -7.64
C PHE A 142 -6.02 0.96 -6.14
N LEU A 143 -5.19 0.19 -5.43
CA LEU A 143 -4.78 0.45 -4.06
C LEU A 143 -3.25 0.53 -3.98
N HIS A 144 -2.74 1.55 -3.31
CA HIS A 144 -1.38 1.59 -2.81
C HIS A 144 -1.42 1.54 -1.28
N ILE A 145 -0.87 0.51 -0.69
CA ILE A 145 -0.79 0.29 0.76
C ILE A 145 0.67 0.54 1.16
N ASP A 146 0.89 1.62 1.92
CA ASP A 146 2.19 2.14 2.37
C ASP A 146 2.02 2.59 3.82
N CYS A 147 1.62 1.64 4.67
CA CYS A 147 1.20 1.93 6.05
C CYS A 147 1.96 1.11 7.10
N ASP A 148 3.02 0.40 6.68
CA ASP A 148 4.04 -0.24 7.51
C ASP A 148 3.53 -1.42 8.36
N LEU A 149 2.30 -1.38 8.89
CA LEU A 149 1.82 -2.22 9.98
C LEU A 149 0.79 -3.26 9.52
N TYR A 150 0.85 -4.43 10.16
CA TYR A 150 -0.16 -5.47 10.01
C TYR A 150 -1.57 -4.95 10.33
N SER A 151 -1.75 -4.27 11.48
CA SER A 151 -3.05 -3.76 11.94
C SER A 151 -3.68 -2.80 10.94
N SER A 152 -2.89 -1.89 10.38
CA SER A 152 -3.33 -0.94 9.35
C SER A 152 -3.70 -1.65 8.05
N THR A 153 -2.89 -2.59 7.61
CA THR A 153 -3.11 -3.32 6.36
C THR A 153 -4.34 -4.22 6.41
N ILE A 154 -4.55 -4.95 7.52
CA ILE A 154 -5.72 -5.84 7.65
C ILE A 154 -7.03 -5.03 7.74
N ASP A 155 -7.03 -3.87 8.40
CA ASP A 155 -8.18 -2.96 8.43
C ASP A 155 -8.56 -2.52 7.01
N ILE A 156 -7.58 -2.07 6.22
CA ILE A 156 -7.81 -1.62 4.83
C ILE A 156 -8.42 -2.76 3.99
N LEU A 157 -7.76 -3.91 3.99
CA LEU A 157 -8.16 -5.06 3.16
C LEU A 157 -9.54 -5.61 3.55
N THR A 158 -9.85 -5.63 4.85
CA THR A 158 -11.13 -6.12 5.38
C THR A 158 -12.26 -5.15 5.08
N LEU A 159 -12.08 -3.86 5.36
CA LEU A 159 -13.12 -2.85 5.17
C LEU A 159 -13.43 -2.62 3.69
N LEU A 160 -12.42 -2.68 2.83
CA LEU A 160 -12.58 -2.53 1.38
C LEU A 160 -12.88 -3.85 0.67
N ASN A 161 -12.94 -4.99 1.36
CA ASN A 161 -13.06 -6.30 0.73
C ASN A 161 -14.18 -6.41 -0.30
N SER A 162 -15.35 -5.85 -0.02
CA SER A 162 -16.50 -5.87 -0.94
C SER A 162 -16.32 -4.95 -2.17
N ARG A 163 -15.36 -4.05 -2.14
CA ARG A 163 -15.03 -3.12 -3.22
C ARG A 163 -13.84 -3.58 -4.06
N ILE A 164 -13.02 -4.49 -3.51
CA ILE A 164 -11.93 -5.15 -4.20
C ILE A 164 -12.53 -6.28 -5.05
N VAL A 165 -12.38 -6.17 -6.36
CA VAL A 165 -13.02 -7.06 -7.35
C VAL A 165 -11.97 -7.57 -8.34
N PRO A 166 -12.29 -8.58 -9.19
CA PRO A 166 -11.38 -9.01 -10.26
C PRO A 166 -10.91 -7.83 -11.11
N GLY A 167 -9.61 -7.74 -11.32
CA GLY A 167 -8.95 -6.62 -12.01
C GLY A 167 -8.47 -5.49 -11.12
N THR A 168 -8.80 -5.48 -9.83
CA THR A 168 -8.19 -4.54 -8.87
C THR A 168 -6.68 -4.81 -8.79
N VAL A 169 -5.88 -3.76 -8.94
CA VAL A 169 -4.42 -3.81 -8.75
C VAL A 169 -4.09 -3.26 -7.38
N ILE A 170 -3.31 -4.01 -6.61
CA ILE A 170 -2.85 -3.61 -5.26
C ILE A 170 -1.32 -3.58 -5.25
N VAL A 171 -0.76 -2.51 -4.72
CA VAL A 171 0.68 -2.34 -4.45
C VAL A 171 0.87 -2.30 -2.94
N PHE A 172 1.78 -3.13 -2.45
CA PHE A 172 2.23 -3.17 -1.06
C PHE A 172 3.66 -2.65 -0.99
N ASP A 173 3.96 -1.79 -0.03
CA ASP A 173 5.29 -1.19 0.07
C ASP A 173 6.26 -2.02 0.93
N GLU A 174 5.77 -2.73 1.95
CA GLU A 174 6.54 -3.52 2.90
C GLU A 174 6.25 -5.02 2.84
N MET A 175 5.88 -5.53 1.67
CA MET A 175 5.42 -6.93 1.51
C MET A 175 6.51 -7.97 1.79
N TYR A 176 7.77 -7.66 1.49
CA TYR A 176 8.86 -8.59 1.63
C TYR A 176 10.24 -7.91 1.65
N PRO A 177 11.19 -8.33 2.47
CA PRO A 177 12.51 -7.68 2.59
C PRO A 177 13.52 -8.09 1.51
N TRP A 178 13.12 -8.53 0.34
CA TRP A 178 13.89 -9.10 -0.79
C TRP A 178 15.43 -9.18 -0.64
N ASN A 179 16.11 -8.08 -0.39
CA ASN A 179 17.55 -8.01 -0.19
C ASN A 179 17.92 -7.36 1.15
N ASN A 180 17.06 -7.40 2.16
CA ASN A 180 17.21 -6.61 3.37
C ASN A 180 16.80 -7.34 4.66
N LEU A 181 16.94 -8.67 4.70
CA LEU A 181 16.64 -9.48 5.89
C LEU A 181 17.37 -8.99 7.14
N GLU A 182 18.58 -8.45 6.99
CA GLU A 182 19.35 -7.85 8.10
C GLU A 182 18.68 -6.60 8.71
N ARG A 183 17.64 -6.08 8.07
CA ARG A 183 16.94 -4.85 8.51
C ARG A 183 15.45 -5.04 8.77
N TYR A 184 14.87 -6.14 8.31
CA TYR A 184 13.45 -6.45 8.46
C TYR A 184 13.24 -7.96 8.51
N ASP A 185 13.66 -8.60 9.61
CA ASP A 185 13.47 -10.04 9.81
C ASP A 185 12.04 -10.40 10.29
N LEU A 186 11.30 -9.42 10.83
CA LEU A 186 9.90 -9.56 11.25
C LEU A 186 8.88 -9.30 10.13
N TRP A 187 9.30 -9.24 8.88
CA TRP A 187 8.44 -8.92 7.74
C TRP A 187 7.20 -9.84 7.61
N GLU A 188 7.32 -11.11 8.03
CA GLU A 188 6.19 -12.04 8.02
C GLU A 188 5.04 -11.62 8.94
N GLN A 189 5.31 -10.78 9.93
CA GLN A 189 4.33 -10.26 10.89
C GLN A 189 3.70 -8.93 10.45
N GLY A 190 4.09 -8.41 9.30
CA GLY A 190 3.60 -7.16 8.72
C GLY A 190 2.52 -7.35 7.66
N GLU A 191 2.65 -6.62 6.55
CA GLU A 191 1.73 -6.69 5.41
C GLU A 191 1.54 -8.11 4.87
N PHE A 192 2.61 -8.92 4.86
CA PHE A 192 2.55 -10.30 4.39
C PHE A 192 1.54 -11.14 5.18
N GLN A 193 1.54 -11.03 6.52
CA GLN A 193 0.56 -11.71 7.37
C GLN A 193 -0.86 -11.23 7.06
N ALA A 194 -1.06 -9.93 6.98
CA ALA A 194 -2.37 -9.33 6.70
C ALA A 194 -2.95 -9.82 5.36
N VAL A 195 -2.13 -9.86 4.31
CA VAL A 195 -2.54 -10.40 3.01
C VAL A 195 -2.89 -11.87 3.11
N GLY A 196 -2.06 -12.67 3.80
CA GLY A 196 -2.31 -14.10 3.99
C GLY A 196 -3.62 -14.38 4.72
N GLU A 197 -3.96 -13.60 5.73
CA GLU A 197 -5.22 -13.71 6.46
C GLU A 197 -6.41 -13.28 5.60
N TRP A 198 -6.29 -12.14 4.92
CA TRP A 198 -7.34 -11.63 4.04
C TRP A 198 -7.72 -12.62 2.94
N ILE A 199 -6.74 -13.20 2.23
CA ILE A 199 -7.05 -14.14 1.14
C ILE A 199 -7.66 -15.44 1.65
N ARG A 200 -7.25 -15.94 2.83
CA ARG A 200 -7.85 -17.13 3.45
C ARG A 200 -9.28 -16.87 3.93
N THR A 201 -9.49 -15.75 4.63
CA THR A 201 -10.79 -15.39 5.20
C THR A 201 -11.84 -15.11 4.13
N HIS A 202 -11.44 -14.41 3.07
CA HIS A 202 -12.35 -13.98 2.02
C HIS A 202 -12.26 -14.80 0.72
N GLN A 203 -11.51 -15.91 0.75
CA GLN A 203 -11.32 -16.82 -0.38
C GLN A 203 -10.84 -16.10 -1.65
N ARG A 204 -9.96 -15.12 -1.47
CA ARG A 204 -9.43 -14.33 -2.57
C ARG A 204 -8.35 -15.08 -3.33
N THR A 205 -8.27 -14.80 -4.63
CA THR A 205 -7.16 -15.25 -5.47
C THR A 205 -6.55 -14.06 -6.22
N PHE A 206 -5.28 -14.14 -6.49
CA PHE A 206 -4.57 -13.09 -7.21
C PHE A 206 -3.44 -13.66 -8.07
N ARG A 207 -2.86 -12.83 -8.89
CA ARG A 207 -1.56 -13.08 -9.53
C ARG A 207 -0.58 -11.96 -9.20
N THR A 208 0.67 -12.32 -9.03
CA THR A 208 1.75 -11.34 -8.89
C THR A 208 2.02 -10.66 -10.21
N LEU A 209 2.23 -9.35 -10.18
CA LEU A 209 2.56 -8.54 -11.36
C LEU A 209 4.06 -8.22 -11.38
N TYR A 210 4.49 -7.46 -10.40
CA TYR A 210 5.85 -6.96 -10.28
C TYR A 210 6.31 -6.98 -8.83
N ARG A 211 7.63 -7.01 -8.63
CA ARG A 211 8.29 -6.72 -7.37
C ARG A 211 9.49 -5.81 -7.58
N SER A 212 9.86 -5.04 -6.58
CA SER A 212 11.13 -4.33 -6.56
C SER A 212 12.24 -5.22 -6.00
N GLU A 213 13.49 -4.75 -6.04
CA GLU A 213 14.60 -5.38 -5.32
C GLU A 213 14.58 -5.12 -3.81
N HIS A 214 13.65 -4.28 -3.34
CA HIS A 214 13.56 -3.92 -1.93
C HIS A 214 12.40 -4.65 -1.25
N GLN A 215 11.24 -3.98 -1.13
CA GLN A 215 10.13 -4.46 -0.30
C GLN A 215 8.80 -4.49 -1.05
N GLN A 216 8.70 -3.72 -2.14
CA GLN A 216 7.45 -3.53 -2.86
C GLN A 216 7.06 -4.76 -3.67
N CYS A 217 5.77 -5.07 -3.61
CA CYS A 217 5.14 -6.06 -4.48
C CYS A 217 3.80 -5.55 -5.01
N SER A 218 3.45 -5.92 -6.23
CA SER A 218 2.15 -5.63 -6.81
C SER A 218 1.44 -6.91 -7.28
N ILE A 219 0.15 -6.93 -7.04
CA ILE A 219 -0.75 -8.03 -7.39
C ILE A 219 -1.93 -7.52 -8.21
N GLU A 220 -2.57 -8.42 -8.94
CA GLU A 220 -3.88 -8.21 -9.54
C GLU A 220 -4.85 -9.27 -8.99
N VAL A 221 -5.98 -8.82 -8.47
CA VAL A 221 -7.02 -9.68 -7.92
C VAL A 221 -7.74 -10.42 -9.07
N ILE A 222 -7.99 -11.71 -8.90
CA ILE A 222 -8.65 -12.59 -9.89
C ILE A 222 -10.05 -13.00 -9.41
N VAL A 223 -10.20 -13.25 -8.11
CA VAL A 223 -11.49 -13.57 -7.46
C VAL A 223 -11.56 -12.88 -6.10
#